data_372a133f27d1ace0fa10a5ada1090096
#
_entry.id   372a133f27d1ace0fa10a5ada1090096
#
_cell.length_a   1.000
_cell.length_b   1.000
_cell.length_c   1.000
_cell.angle_alpha   90.00
_cell.angle_beta   90.00
_cell.angle_gamma   90.00
#
_symmetry.space_group_name_H-M   'P 1'
#
loop_
_entity.id
_entity.type
_entity.pdbx_description
1 polymer ?
#
loop_
_entity_poly.entity_id
_entity_poly.type
_entity_poly.pdbx_seq_one_letter_code
_entity_poly.pdbx_strand_id
1 'polypeptide(L)'
;SDTGEEPAAARGVQSDYDPYAQVRLRLDQLRQIGHPVEKAELILMGGTMTARSHDYQSWFVRRALAAMVDYETGGEIPEASAATAAEAAAAAPQPRYLEDLKHRNESADVRCIGLTFETKPDWCDPEQIDRMLRLGATKVELGVQTTVDAVNRAMHRGHGTEDSVDASRRLRDAGLKVGYHMMPGQPGLSYEDSLADLKE
;
A
#
# COMPACT_ATOMS: atom_id res chain seq x y z
N SER A 1 3.54 12.60 10.00
CA SER A 1 4.34 11.37 10.20
C SER A 1 3.71 10.58 11.32
N ASP A 2 3.64 9.27 11.12
CA ASP A 2 3.04 8.37 12.10
C ASP A 2 3.86 8.38 13.40
N THR A 3 3.17 8.35 14.52
CA THR A 3 3.80 8.33 15.86
C THR A 3 4.13 6.90 16.32
N GLY A 4 3.60 5.89 15.62
CA GLY A 4 3.67 4.49 15.98
C GLY A 4 2.46 4.00 16.79
N GLU A 5 1.57 4.90 17.19
CA GLU A 5 0.37 4.60 17.96
C GLU A 5 -0.88 4.40 17.08
N GLU A 6 -0.80 4.81 15.81
CA GLU A 6 -1.87 4.62 14.84
C GLU A 6 -2.13 3.12 14.61
N PRO A 7 -3.39 2.70 14.37
CA PRO A 7 -3.74 1.28 14.27
C PRO A 7 -2.92 0.49 13.25
N ALA A 8 -2.51 1.12 12.14
CA ALA A 8 -1.68 0.46 11.12
C ALA A 8 -0.23 0.30 11.60
N ALA A 9 0.35 1.35 12.20
CA ALA A 9 1.70 1.32 12.75
C ALA A 9 1.80 0.35 13.94
N ALA A 10 0.82 0.35 14.84
CA ALA A 10 0.74 -0.58 15.96
C ALA A 10 0.74 -2.05 15.50
N ARG A 11 -0.01 -2.38 14.43
CA ARG A 11 0.03 -3.72 13.82
C ARG A 11 1.40 -4.06 13.24
N GLY A 12 2.06 -3.07 12.63
CA GLY A 12 3.44 -3.22 12.14
C GLY A 12 4.39 -3.61 13.27
N VAL A 13 4.34 -2.87 14.38
CA VAL A 13 5.17 -3.15 15.58
C VAL A 13 4.88 -4.54 16.15
N GLN A 14 3.60 -4.92 16.29
CA GLN A 14 3.20 -6.24 16.81
C GLN A 14 3.72 -7.42 15.98
N SER A 15 3.97 -7.20 14.69
CA SER A 15 4.40 -8.23 13.75
C SER A 15 5.88 -8.07 13.37
N ASP A 16 6.64 -7.25 14.09
CA ASP A 16 8.02 -6.91 13.75
C ASP A 16 8.17 -6.47 12.26
N TYR A 17 7.16 -5.75 11.76
CA TYR A 17 7.03 -5.30 10.36
C TYR A 17 7.09 -6.42 9.30
N ASP A 18 6.92 -7.68 9.67
CA ASP A 18 6.78 -8.77 8.70
C ASP A 18 5.37 -8.76 8.07
N PRO A 19 5.24 -8.60 6.74
CA PRO A 19 3.94 -8.56 6.08
C PRO A 19 3.14 -9.86 6.20
N TYR A 20 3.81 -11.01 6.25
CA TYR A 20 3.16 -12.32 6.45
C TYR A 20 2.47 -12.38 7.81
N ALA A 21 3.21 -12.05 8.87
CA ALA A 21 2.68 -12.03 10.23
C ALA A 21 1.56 -10.99 10.40
N GLN A 22 1.70 -9.78 9.81
CA GLN A 22 0.68 -8.74 9.84
C GLN A 22 -0.63 -9.20 9.21
N VAL A 23 -0.58 -9.80 8.02
CA VAL A 23 -1.77 -10.28 7.30
C VAL A 23 -2.45 -11.39 8.10
N ARG A 24 -1.72 -12.40 8.58
CA ARG A 24 -2.29 -13.48 9.39
C ARG A 24 -2.95 -12.97 10.66
N LEU A 25 -2.25 -12.15 11.42
CA LEU A 25 -2.78 -11.54 12.64
C LEU A 25 -4.08 -10.76 12.36
N ARG A 26 -4.10 -9.99 11.25
CA ARG A 26 -5.27 -9.21 10.91
C ARG A 26 -6.47 -10.06 10.47
N LEU A 27 -6.23 -11.11 9.71
CA LEU A 27 -7.27 -12.06 9.32
C LEU A 27 -7.86 -12.77 10.54
N ASP A 28 -7.03 -13.21 11.49
CA ASP A 28 -7.47 -13.82 12.74
C ASP A 28 -8.33 -12.86 13.57
N GLN A 29 -7.89 -11.60 13.72
CA GLN A 29 -8.66 -10.57 14.41
C GLN A 29 -10.02 -10.33 13.76
N LEU A 30 -10.08 -10.23 12.43
CA LEU A 30 -11.33 -10.03 11.70
C LEU A 30 -12.28 -11.22 11.88
N ARG A 31 -11.77 -12.44 11.78
CA ARG A 31 -12.55 -13.67 12.00
C ARG A 31 -13.08 -13.75 13.43
N GLN A 32 -12.26 -13.43 14.45
CA GLN A 32 -12.67 -13.44 15.85
C GLN A 32 -13.82 -12.48 16.16
N ILE A 33 -13.89 -11.34 15.47
CA ILE A 33 -14.98 -10.37 15.61
C ILE A 33 -16.14 -10.61 14.63
N GLY A 34 -16.14 -11.77 13.93
CA GLY A 34 -17.27 -12.24 13.11
C GLY A 34 -17.28 -11.69 11.68
N HIS A 35 -16.21 -11.10 11.18
CA HIS A 35 -16.09 -10.70 9.79
C HIS A 35 -15.71 -11.87 8.89
N PRO A 36 -16.32 -12.01 7.70
CA PRO A 36 -15.87 -12.93 6.68
C PRO A 36 -14.51 -12.50 6.14
N VAL A 37 -13.62 -13.44 5.86
CA VAL A 37 -12.24 -13.16 5.40
C VAL A 37 -11.93 -13.76 4.02
N GLU A 38 -12.91 -14.41 3.37
CA GLU A 38 -12.74 -15.11 2.08
C GLU A 38 -12.35 -14.17 0.94
N LYS A 39 -12.66 -12.88 1.08
CA LYS A 39 -12.28 -11.83 0.13
C LYS A 39 -11.68 -10.67 0.90
N ALA A 40 -10.42 -10.40 0.65
CA ALA A 40 -9.67 -9.34 1.32
C ALA A 40 -9.11 -8.33 0.32
N GLU A 41 -9.18 -7.05 0.67
CA GLU A 41 -8.40 -6.01 0.01
C GLU A 41 -7.13 -5.75 0.83
N LEU A 42 -5.99 -5.78 0.16
CA LEU A 42 -4.70 -5.46 0.75
C LEU A 42 -4.33 -4.01 0.44
N ILE A 43 -4.11 -3.22 1.47
CA ILE A 43 -3.68 -1.82 1.34
C ILE A 43 -2.26 -1.71 1.90
N LEU A 44 -1.32 -1.31 1.06
CA LEU A 44 0.07 -1.07 1.46
C LEU A 44 0.20 0.36 1.97
N MET A 45 0.15 0.50 3.29
CA MET A 45 0.18 1.79 4.00
C MET A 45 1.54 2.03 4.64
N GLY A 46 1.83 3.29 4.91
CA GLY A 46 3.01 3.68 5.69
C GLY A 46 4.13 4.25 4.84
N GLY A 47 4.09 5.52 4.58
CA GLY A 47 5.04 6.24 3.76
C GLY A 47 4.86 5.96 2.26
N THR A 48 5.87 6.31 1.47
CA THR A 48 5.81 6.13 0.01
C THR A 48 6.38 4.76 -0.35
N MET A 49 5.53 3.75 -0.58
CA MET A 49 5.95 2.39 -0.93
C MET A 49 6.81 2.39 -2.20
N THR A 50 6.46 3.19 -3.20
CA THR A 50 7.21 3.31 -4.46
C THR A 50 8.60 3.91 -4.31
N ALA A 51 8.89 4.59 -3.20
CA ALA A 51 10.23 5.09 -2.87
C ALA A 51 11.15 4.01 -2.26
N ARG A 52 10.64 2.82 -1.97
CA ARG A 52 11.45 1.69 -1.49
C ARG A 52 12.10 0.96 -2.65
N SER A 53 13.17 0.20 -2.36
CA SER A 53 13.83 -0.61 -3.38
C SER A 53 12.85 -1.61 -4.01
N HIS A 54 13.10 -1.96 -5.25
CA HIS A 54 12.27 -2.90 -6.00
C HIS A 54 12.18 -4.28 -5.32
N ASP A 55 13.28 -4.74 -4.74
CA ASP A 55 13.33 -6.03 -4.04
C ASP A 55 12.46 -6.01 -2.78
N TYR A 56 12.49 -4.89 -2.04
CA TYR A 56 11.62 -4.70 -0.87
C TYR A 56 10.14 -4.72 -1.25
N GLN A 57 9.74 -3.97 -2.29
CA GLN A 57 8.35 -3.96 -2.76
C GLN A 57 7.88 -5.37 -3.16
N SER A 58 8.71 -6.10 -3.92
CA SER A 58 8.42 -7.48 -4.34
C SER A 58 8.34 -8.43 -3.15
N TRP A 59 9.27 -8.33 -2.23
CA TRP A 59 9.28 -9.12 -0.99
C TRP A 59 8.00 -8.88 -0.19
N PHE A 60 7.64 -7.61 0.02
CA PHE A 60 6.48 -7.23 0.82
C PHE A 60 5.18 -7.82 0.24
N VAL A 61 4.93 -7.63 -1.05
CA VAL A 61 3.73 -8.15 -1.72
C VAL A 61 3.68 -9.68 -1.68
N ARG A 62 4.82 -10.35 -1.94
CA ARG A 62 4.90 -11.82 -1.87
C ARG A 62 4.58 -12.36 -0.49
N ARG A 63 5.16 -11.75 0.56
CA ARG A 63 4.92 -12.16 1.94
C ARG A 63 3.43 -12.01 2.31
N ALA A 64 2.82 -10.90 1.93
CA ALA A 64 1.40 -10.66 2.19
C ALA A 64 0.49 -11.66 1.43
N LEU A 65 0.77 -11.94 0.17
CA LEU A 65 0.01 -12.94 -0.61
C LEU A 65 0.22 -14.37 -0.10
N ALA A 66 1.44 -14.73 0.28
CA ALA A 66 1.74 -16.03 0.87
C ALA A 66 0.92 -16.27 2.15
N ALA A 67 0.79 -15.25 3.00
CA ALA A 67 -0.01 -15.33 4.21
C ALA A 67 -1.50 -15.62 3.94
N MET A 68 -2.06 -15.09 2.86
CA MET A 68 -3.43 -15.38 2.43
C MET A 68 -3.56 -16.80 1.85
N VAL A 69 -2.61 -17.21 1.01
CA VAL A 69 -2.59 -18.56 0.41
C VAL A 69 -2.46 -19.66 1.48
N ASP A 70 -1.64 -19.43 2.50
CA ASP A 70 -1.33 -20.40 3.55
C ASP A 70 -2.29 -20.30 4.74
N TYR A 71 -3.30 -19.43 4.71
CA TYR A 71 -4.10 -19.10 5.89
C TYR A 71 -4.81 -20.31 6.51
N GLU A 72 -5.51 -21.13 5.73
CA GLU A 72 -6.21 -22.31 6.22
C GLU A 72 -5.30 -23.54 6.33
N THR A 73 -4.21 -23.59 5.60
CA THR A 73 -3.28 -24.73 5.64
C THR A 73 -2.39 -24.77 6.87
N GLY A 74 -2.45 -23.72 7.71
CA GLY A 74 -1.73 -23.68 8.97
C GLY A 74 -0.21 -23.58 8.84
N GLY A 75 0.29 -23.00 7.76
CA GLY A 75 1.72 -22.77 7.56
C GLY A 75 2.36 -22.08 8.78
N GLU A 76 3.53 -22.53 9.20
CA GLU A 76 4.29 -21.87 10.27
C GLU A 76 4.57 -20.42 9.89
N ILE A 77 4.36 -19.51 10.85
CA ILE A 77 4.81 -18.12 10.69
C ILE A 77 6.34 -18.16 10.73
N PRO A 78 7.06 -17.90 9.62
CA PRO A 78 8.51 -17.87 9.69
C PRO A 78 8.93 -16.72 10.61
N GLU A 79 9.74 -17.01 11.62
CA GLU A 79 10.41 -15.99 12.42
C GLU A 79 11.31 -15.15 11.50
N ALA A 80 10.87 -13.99 11.12
CA ALA A 80 11.67 -13.03 10.36
C ALA A 80 11.60 -11.68 11.05
N SER A 81 12.68 -11.27 11.70
CA SER A 81 12.85 -9.91 12.19
C SER A 81 12.94 -8.91 11.01
N ALA A 82 12.63 -7.65 11.23
CA ALA A 82 12.74 -6.61 10.19
C ALA A 82 14.18 -6.48 9.62
N ALA A 83 15.21 -6.82 10.39
CA ALA A 83 16.60 -6.88 9.92
C ALA A 83 16.81 -8.06 8.95
N THR A 84 16.22 -9.22 9.25
CA THR A 84 16.19 -10.38 8.34
C THR A 84 15.29 -10.17 7.12
N ALA A 85 14.32 -9.26 7.20
CA ALA A 85 13.46 -8.91 6.07
C ALA A 85 14.24 -8.28 4.90
N ALA A 86 15.21 -7.42 5.16
CA ALA A 86 16.07 -6.85 4.12
C ALA A 86 17.01 -7.90 3.51
N GLU A 87 17.55 -8.80 4.34
CA GLU A 87 18.39 -9.92 3.91
C GLU A 87 17.55 -10.98 3.16
N ALA A 88 16.33 -11.27 3.63
CA ALA A 88 15.39 -12.14 2.97
C ALA A 88 14.89 -11.55 1.64
N ALA A 89 14.73 -10.24 1.54
CA ALA A 89 14.41 -9.56 0.27
C ALA A 89 15.55 -9.70 -0.74
N ALA A 90 16.79 -9.60 -0.30
CA ALA A 90 17.97 -9.78 -1.15
C ALA A 90 18.20 -11.24 -1.59
N ALA A 91 17.81 -12.21 -0.74
CA ALA A 91 17.91 -13.65 -1.01
C ALA A 91 16.65 -14.23 -1.70
N ALA A 92 15.62 -13.42 -1.92
CA ALA A 92 14.32 -13.89 -2.35
C ALA A 92 14.29 -14.38 -3.80
N PRO A 93 13.64 -15.53 -4.06
CA PRO A 93 13.56 -16.10 -5.41
C PRO A 93 12.71 -15.23 -6.35
N GLN A 94 13.13 -15.27 -7.56
CA GLN A 94 12.77 -14.71 -8.85
C GLN A 94 11.28 -14.37 -9.11
N PRO A 95 10.95 -13.56 -10.12
CA PRO A 95 9.59 -13.13 -10.51
C PRO A 95 8.56 -14.27 -10.65
N ARG A 96 8.97 -15.47 -11.02
CA ARG A 96 8.12 -16.67 -11.09
C ARG A 96 7.38 -16.97 -9.79
N TYR A 97 7.98 -16.68 -8.65
CA TYR A 97 7.34 -16.98 -7.36
C TYR A 97 6.17 -16.03 -7.05
N LEU A 98 6.21 -14.78 -7.49
CA LEU A 98 5.07 -13.86 -7.36
C LEU A 98 3.90 -14.29 -8.24
N GLU A 99 4.15 -14.66 -9.48
CA GLU A 99 3.10 -15.14 -10.41
C GLU A 99 2.47 -16.44 -9.91
N ASP A 100 3.26 -17.36 -9.37
CA ASP A 100 2.76 -18.58 -8.75
C ASP A 100 1.85 -18.28 -7.55
N LEU A 101 2.25 -17.35 -6.68
CA LEU A 101 1.43 -16.93 -5.54
C LEU A 101 0.12 -16.26 -5.98
N LYS A 102 0.15 -15.39 -6.99
CA LYS A 102 -1.05 -14.79 -7.56
C LYS A 102 -2.02 -15.86 -8.06
N HIS A 103 -1.52 -16.79 -8.85
CA HIS A 103 -2.32 -17.89 -9.40
C HIS A 103 -2.92 -18.77 -8.28
N ARG A 104 -2.13 -19.16 -7.30
CA ARG A 104 -2.62 -19.93 -6.14
C ARG A 104 -3.66 -19.13 -5.33
N ASN A 105 -3.49 -17.82 -5.21
CA ASN A 105 -4.43 -16.97 -4.48
C ASN A 105 -5.80 -16.86 -5.17
N GLU A 106 -5.91 -17.06 -6.48
CA GLU A 106 -7.19 -17.05 -7.20
C GLU A 106 -8.19 -18.08 -6.67
N SER A 107 -7.69 -19.20 -6.14
CA SER A 107 -8.49 -20.31 -5.61
C SER A 107 -8.28 -20.57 -4.11
N ALA A 108 -7.54 -19.74 -3.42
CA ALA A 108 -7.31 -19.85 -1.98
C ALA A 108 -8.58 -19.52 -1.17
N ASP A 109 -8.64 -20.00 0.07
CA ASP A 109 -9.75 -19.70 0.98
C ASP A 109 -9.83 -18.20 1.31
N VAL A 110 -8.66 -17.53 1.39
CA VAL A 110 -8.58 -16.07 1.49
C VAL A 110 -8.01 -15.51 0.19
N ARG A 111 -8.85 -14.82 -0.59
CA ARG A 111 -8.48 -14.24 -1.88
C ARG A 111 -8.22 -12.74 -1.78
N CYS A 112 -7.08 -12.31 -2.28
CA CYS A 112 -6.78 -10.90 -2.48
C CYS A 112 -7.55 -10.39 -3.72
N ILE A 113 -8.67 -9.73 -3.50
CA ILE A 113 -9.51 -9.20 -4.60
C ILE A 113 -9.12 -7.78 -5.01
N GLY A 114 -8.25 -7.13 -4.26
CA GLY A 114 -7.72 -5.80 -4.54
C GLY A 114 -6.41 -5.57 -3.83
N LEU A 115 -5.48 -4.94 -4.55
CA LEU A 115 -4.21 -4.48 -4.02
C LEU A 115 -4.07 -2.99 -4.25
N THR A 116 -4.02 -2.22 -3.16
CA THR A 116 -3.91 -0.77 -3.19
C THR A 116 -2.51 -0.34 -2.76
N PHE A 117 -1.89 0.53 -3.55
CA PHE A 117 -0.66 1.22 -3.20
C PHE A 117 -0.97 2.64 -2.75
N GLU A 118 -0.45 3.05 -1.61
CA GLU A 118 -0.38 4.46 -1.23
C GLU A 118 0.94 5.05 -1.70
N THR A 119 0.88 6.18 -2.39
CA THR A 119 2.06 6.87 -2.89
C THR A 119 1.82 8.36 -3.09
N LYS A 120 2.88 9.08 -3.48
CA LYS A 120 2.83 10.50 -3.80
C LYS A 120 2.75 10.70 -5.33
N PRO A 121 2.15 11.81 -5.80
CA PRO A 121 2.08 12.12 -7.23
C PRO A 121 3.42 12.11 -7.95
N ASP A 122 4.47 12.64 -7.34
CA ASP A 122 5.84 12.70 -7.85
C ASP A 122 6.55 11.32 -7.95
N TRP A 123 5.90 10.25 -7.45
CA TRP A 123 6.36 8.85 -7.53
C TRP A 123 5.49 7.98 -8.45
N CYS A 124 4.78 8.60 -9.40
CA CYS A 124 3.91 7.94 -10.38
C CYS A 124 4.39 8.14 -11.82
N ASP A 125 5.70 7.97 -12.03
CA ASP A 125 6.24 7.88 -13.38
C ASP A 125 5.86 6.53 -14.06
N PRO A 126 6.02 6.40 -15.38
CA PRO A 126 5.64 5.19 -16.11
C PRO A 126 6.32 3.92 -15.60
N GLU A 127 7.57 3.99 -15.14
CA GLU A 127 8.30 2.84 -14.62
C GLU A 127 7.70 2.34 -13.30
N GLN A 128 7.37 3.26 -12.39
CA GLN A 128 6.72 2.93 -11.13
C GLN A 128 5.30 2.37 -11.34
N ILE A 129 4.56 2.93 -12.30
CA ILE A 129 3.21 2.44 -12.63
C ILE A 129 3.28 1.01 -13.20
N ASP A 130 4.17 0.75 -14.16
CA ASP A 130 4.38 -0.59 -14.73
C ASP A 130 4.77 -1.59 -13.64
N ARG A 131 5.60 -1.17 -12.70
CA ARG A 131 5.98 -1.99 -11.57
C ARG A 131 4.80 -2.30 -10.64
N MET A 132 4.00 -1.31 -10.27
CA MET A 132 2.79 -1.53 -9.46
C MET A 132 1.85 -2.53 -10.15
N LEU A 133 1.66 -2.42 -11.46
CA LEU A 133 0.86 -3.37 -12.25
C LEU A 133 1.45 -4.78 -12.18
N ARG A 134 2.76 -4.94 -12.36
CA ARG A 134 3.44 -6.26 -12.23
C ARG A 134 3.28 -6.85 -10.83
N LEU A 135 3.27 -6.03 -9.80
CA LEU A 135 3.00 -6.46 -8.42
C LEU A 135 1.54 -6.85 -8.18
N GLY A 136 0.64 -6.51 -9.09
CA GLY A 136 -0.79 -6.84 -9.03
C GLY A 136 -1.66 -5.72 -8.50
N ALA A 137 -1.19 -4.47 -8.52
CA ALA A 137 -1.99 -3.32 -8.10
C ALA A 137 -3.30 -3.22 -8.89
N THR A 138 -4.38 -2.93 -8.19
CA THR A 138 -5.70 -2.66 -8.76
C THR A 138 -6.16 -1.22 -8.50
N LYS A 139 -5.54 -0.58 -7.51
CA LYS A 139 -5.85 0.78 -7.08
C LYS A 139 -4.58 1.48 -6.60
N VAL A 140 -4.52 2.79 -6.82
CA VAL A 140 -3.51 3.66 -6.22
C VAL A 140 -4.21 4.78 -5.47
N GLU A 141 -3.77 5.04 -4.25
CA GLU A 141 -4.19 6.17 -3.44
C GLU A 141 -3.07 7.22 -3.40
N LEU A 142 -3.37 8.37 -4.00
CA LEU A 142 -2.43 9.48 -4.13
C LEU A 142 -2.53 10.42 -2.94
N GLY A 143 -1.43 10.69 -2.31
CA GLY A 143 -1.31 11.70 -1.27
C GLY A 143 -1.28 13.12 -1.85
N VAL A 144 -2.39 13.58 -2.45
CA VAL A 144 -2.54 14.91 -3.03
C VAL A 144 -2.48 15.98 -1.93
N GLN A 145 -3.17 15.76 -0.84
CA GLN A 145 -3.27 16.56 0.38
C GLN A 145 -4.09 17.85 0.19
N THR A 146 -3.78 18.66 -0.80
CA THR A 146 -4.48 19.90 -1.16
C THR A 146 -4.20 20.24 -2.64
N THR A 147 -5.13 20.92 -3.29
CA THR A 147 -4.94 21.48 -4.64
C THR A 147 -4.32 22.89 -4.59
N VAL A 148 -4.07 23.43 -3.40
CA VAL A 148 -3.47 24.76 -3.21
C VAL A 148 -1.95 24.67 -3.18
N ASP A 149 -1.30 24.94 -4.31
CA ASP A 149 0.16 24.83 -4.48
C ASP A 149 0.99 25.61 -3.47
N ALA A 150 0.49 26.77 -3.01
CA ALA A 150 1.17 27.55 -1.99
C ALA A 150 1.30 26.79 -0.66
N VAL A 151 0.26 26.03 -0.31
CA VAL A 151 0.24 25.19 0.88
C VAL A 151 1.15 23.98 0.69
N ASN A 152 1.09 23.30 -0.46
CA ASN A 152 1.99 22.20 -0.77
C ASN A 152 3.46 22.60 -0.67
N ARG A 153 3.82 23.80 -1.18
CA ARG A 153 5.17 24.36 -1.04
C ARG A 153 5.54 24.64 0.41
N ALA A 154 4.64 25.27 1.18
CA ALA A 154 4.88 25.57 2.59
C ALA A 154 5.08 24.30 3.44
N MET A 155 4.40 23.21 3.08
CA MET A 155 4.49 21.90 3.72
C MET A 155 5.62 21.01 3.18
N HIS A 156 6.45 21.53 2.27
CA HIS A 156 7.56 20.81 1.63
C HIS A 156 7.14 19.47 1.01
N ARG A 157 5.96 19.42 0.35
CA ARG A 157 5.40 18.16 -0.21
C ARG A 157 6.20 17.61 -1.39
N GLY A 158 6.91 18.43 -2.14
CA GLY A 158 7.70 18.04 -3.28
C GLY A 158 6.90 17.84 -4.59
N HIS A 159 5.58 18.03 -4.56
CA HIS A 159 4.69 18.00 -5.73
C HIS A 159 3.66 19.13 -5.66
N GLY A 160 3.10 19.47 -6.81
CA GLY A 160 2.02 20.43 -6.96
C GLY A 160 0.75 19.78 -7.55
N THR A 161 -0.22 20.62 -7.84
CA THR A 161 -1.50 20.21 -8.43
C THR A 161 -1.30 19.60 -9.82
N GLU A 162 -0.42 20.16 -10.64
CA GLU A 162 -0.11 19.63 -11.98
C GLU A 162 0.44 18.20 -11.91
N ASP A 163 1.34 17.91 -10.98
CA ASP A 163 1.86 16.55 -10.75
C ASP A 163 0.75 15.58 -10.37
N SER A 164 -0.22 16.03 -9.57
CA SER A 164 -1.38 15.23 -9.15
C SER A 164 -2.31 14.91 -10.33
N VAL A 165 -2.55 15.88 -11.20
CA VAL A 165 -3.35 15.72 -12.44
C VAL A 165 -2.66 14.74 -13.39
N ASP A 166 -1.36 14.92 -13.62
CA ASP A 166 -0.57 14.07 -14.50
C ASP A 166 -0.47 12.62 -13.98
N ALA A 167 -0.22 12.44 -12.70
CA ALA A 167 -0.22 11.13 -12.07
C ALA A 167 -1.58 10.45 -12.20
N SER A 168 -2.67 11.19 -11.93
CA SER A 168 -4.04 10.68 -12.05
C SER A 168 -4.37 10.20 -13.47
N ARG A 169 -3.97 10.98 -14.48
CA ARG A 169 -4.16 10.62 -15.89
C ARG A 169 -3.41 9.33 -16.21
N ARG A 170 -2.10 9.26 -15.92
CA ARG A 170 -1.25 8.09 -16.19
C ARG A 170 -1.78 6.82 -15.52
N LEU A 171 -2.20 6.91 -14.26
CA LEU A 171 -2.76 5.79 -13.52
C LEU A 171 -4.07 5.28 -14.13
N ARG A 172 -4.98 6.19 -14.54
CA ARG A 172 -6.23 5.83 -15.19
C ARG A 172 -5.99 5.23 -16.58
N ASP A 173 -5.07 5.80 -17.35
CA ASP A 173 -4.67 5.27 -18.67
C ASP A 173 -4.08 3.86 -18.56
N ALA A 174 -3.41 3.56 -17.43
CA ALA A 174 -2.91 2.23 -17.09
C ALA A 174 -4.00 1.26 -16.57
N GLY A 175 -5.26 1.69 -16.47
CA GLY A 175 -6.38 0.87 -15.99
C GLY A 175 -6.51 0.77 -14.47
N LEU A 176 -5.75 1.53 -13.70
CA LEU A 176 -5.80 1.54 -12.25
C LEU A 176 -6.95 2.42 -11.73
N LYS A 177 -7.59 1.99 -10.65
CA LYS A 177 -8.47 2.85 -9.86
C LYS A 177 -7.63 3.88 -9.11
N VAL A 178 -8.13 5.12 -9.00
CA VAL A 178 -7.43 6.20 -8.31
C VAL A 178 -8.28 6.74 -7.18
N GLY A 179 -7.70 6.83 -6.00
CA GLY A 179 -8.23 7.53 -4.84
C GLY A 179 -7.30 8.68 -4.45
N TYR A 180 -7.83 9.65 -3.71
CA TYR A 180 -7.07 10.80 -3.25
C TYR A 180 -7.13 10.92 -1.73
N HIS A 181 -5.97 11.06 -1.11
CA HIS A 181 -5.89 11.48 0.29
C HIS A 181 -5.82 13.00 0.33
N MET A 182 -6.88 13.60 0.88
CA MET A 182 -6.97 15.03 1.10
C MET A 182 -6.84 15.32 2.59
N MET A 183 -6.19 16.43 2.92
CA MET A 183 -5.98 16.85 4.31
C MET A 183 -6.57 18.27 4.53
N PRO A 184 -7.87 18.38 4.80
CA PRO A 184 -8.49 19.67 5.11
C PRO A 184 -7.89 20.24 6.41
N GLY A 185 -7.90 21.56 6.52
CA GLY A 185 -7.37 22.25 7.70
C GLY A 185 -5.84 22.36 7.74
N GLN A 186 -5.17 22.27 6.60
CA GLN A 186 -3.73 22.53 6.49
C GLN A 186 -3.40 23.97 6.95
N PRO A 187 -2.21 24.19 7.54
CA PRO A 187 -1.76 25.54 7.90
C PRO A 187 -1.82 26.50 6.70
N GLY A 188 -2.54 27.60 6.86
CA GLY A 188 -2.73 28.60 5.80
C GLY A 188 -3.99 28.46 4.98
N LEU A 189 -4.81 27.42 5.21
CA LEU A 189 -6.15 27.28 4.63
C LEU A 189 -7.24 27.73 5.62
N SER A 190 -8.19 28.53 5.15
CA SER A 190 -9.42 28.76 5.86
C SER A 190 -10.35 27.56 5.77
N TYR A 191 -11.46 27.58 6.52
CA TYR A 191 -12.49 26.55 6.40
C TYR A 191 -13.11 26.54 4.99
N GLU A 192 -13.38 27.72 4.44
CA GLU A 192 -13.93 27.90 3.08
C GLU A 192 -12.97 27.38 2.01
N ASP A 193 -11.67 27.68 2.15
CA ASP A 193 -10.63 27.18 1.24
C ASP A 193 -10.56 25.65 1.30
N SER A 194 -10.58 25.06 2.49
CA SER A 194 -10.56 23.61 2.68
C SER A 194 -11.82 22.94 2.08
N LEU A 195 -12.97 23.59 2.17
CA LEU A 195 -14.20 23.09 1.58
C LEU A 195 -14.20 23.20 0.04
N ALA A 196 -13.60 24.26 -0.49
CA ALA A 196 -13.41 24.41 -1.95
C ALA A 196 -12.46 23.34 -2.49
N ASP A 197 -11.33 23.14 -1.81
CA ASP A 197 -10.31 22.15 -2.13
C ASP A 197 -10.87 20.71 -2.24
N LEU A 198 -11.85 20.36 -1.42
CA LEU A 198 -12.52 19.06 -1.45
C LEU A 198 -13.52 18.88 -2.61
N LYS A 199 -13.84 19.96 -3.35
CA LYS A 199 -14.82 19.93 -4.44
C LYS A 199 -14.18 19.92 -5.82
N GLU A 200 -12.89 20.23 -5.91
CA GLU A 200 -12.10 20.16 -7.14
C GLU A 200 -11.64 18.74 -7.45
#